data_53382dd3827bfac06d3eed7b0b86dc8c
#
_entry.id   53382dd3827bfac06d3eed7b0b86dc8c
#
_cell.length_a   1.000
_cell.length_b   1.000
_cell.length_c   1.000
_cell.angle_alpha   90.00
_cell.angle_beta   90.00
_cell.angle_gamma   90.00
#
_symmetry.space_group_name_H-M   'P 1'
#
loop_
_entity.id
_entity.type
_entity.pdbx_description
1 polymer ?
#
loop_
_entity_poly.entity_id
_entity_poly.type
_entity_poly.pdbx_seq_one_letter_code
_entity_poly.pdbx_strand_id
1 'polypeptide(L)'
;MTGILKARSRRTVLVVEDALTTRCILEQFFARAGCDVLHASDPETALMRLKTSTIDAVILDLRLSDERSGLEVLEQMRLDERYDDVPVVVLTGVTEVDEAEDAIIQRHHAHLLYKRFGYREVVQRLEKIISAEAA
;
A
#
# COMPACT_ATOMS: atom_id res chain seq x y z
N MET A 1 1.63 -30.90 -8.18
CA MET A 1 1.05 -30.21 -7.19
C MET A 1 0.99 -28.75 -7.31
N THR A 2 1.29 -28.34 -8.43
CA THR A 2 1.27 -26.94 -8.74
C THR A 2 -0.10 -26.31 -8.63
N GLY A 3 -1.18 -27.08 -8.80
CA GLY A 3 -2.53 -26.52 -8.72
C GLY A 3 -2.86 -25.91 -7.38
N ILE A 4 -2.43 -26.52 -6.29
CA ILE A 4 -2.69 -25.97 -4.96
C ILE A 4 -1.92 -24.69 -4.73
N LEU A 5 -0.67 -24.64 -5.19
CA LEU A 5 0.14 -23.45 -5.05
C LEU A 5 -0.42 -22.30 -5.88
N LYS A 6 -0.95 -22.61 -7.06
CA LYS A 6 -1.52 -21.58 -7.92
C LYS A 6 -2.80 -21.00 -7.35
N ALA A 7 -3.52 -21.74 -6.52
CA ALA A 7 -4.76 -21.26 -5.94
C ALA A 7 -4.54 -20.03 -5.08
N ARG A 8 -3.30 -19.81 -4.57
CA ARG A 8 -3.03 -18.63 -3.81
C ARG A 8 -2.18 -17.64 -4.58
N SER A 9 -2.23 -17.69 -5.91
CA SER A 9 -1.43 -16.79 -6.72
C SER A 9 -1.92 -15.34 -6.72
N ARG A 10 -3.22 -15.13 -6.43
CA ARG A 10 -3.74 -13.77 -6.37
C ARG A 10 -3.25 -13.08 -5.10
N ARG A 11 -2.74 -11.88 -5.29
CA ARG A 11 -2.30 -11.03 -4.19
C ARG A 11 -3.42 -10.08 -3.84
N THR A 12 -3.49 -9.73 -2.56
CA THR A 12 -4.45 -8.73 -2.08
C THR A 12 -3.69 -7.48 -1.68
N VAL A 13 -4.06 -6.36 -2.28
CA VAL A 13 -3.46 -5.06 -2.01
C VAL A 13 -4.46 -4.21 -1.25
N LEU A 14 -4.01 -3.60 -0.15
CA LEU A 14 -4.83 -2.64 0.58
C LEU A 14 -4.45 -1.24 0.10
N VAL A 15 -5.44 -0.50 -0.36
CA VAL A 15 -5.25 0.88 -0.81
C VAL A 15 -5.88 1.80 0.24
N VAL A 16 -5.06 2.61 0.88
CA VAL A 16 -5.50 3.58 1.88
C VAL A 16 -5.51 4.95 1.22
N GLU A 17 -6.68 5.37 0.81
CA GLU A 17 -6.87 6.58 0.02
C GLU A 17 -8.31 7.06 0.22
N ASP A 18 -8.47 8.31 0.57
CA ASP A 18 -9.81 8.88 0.78
C ASP A 18 -10.44 9.45 -0.50
N ALA A 19 -9.63 9.80 -1.51
CA ALA A 19 -10.15 10.31 -2.76
C ALA A 19 -10.71 9.17 -3.62
N LEU A 20 -12.02 9.19 -3.84
CA LEU A 20 -12.70 8.12 -4.58
C LEU A 20 -12.11 7.90 -5.97
N THR A 21 -11.82 8.97 -6.69
CA THR A 21 -11.29 8.89 -8.04
C THR A 21 -9.95 8.15 -8.07
N THR A 22 -9.02 8.54 -7.21
CA THR A 22 -7.71 7.90 -7.13
C THR A 22 -7.85 6.43 -6.74
N ARG A 23 -8.70 6.16 -5.78
CA ARG A 23 -8.96 4.80 -5.31
C ARG A 23 -9.46 3.91 -6.43
N CYS A 24 -10.44 4.40 -7.20
CA CYS A 24 -11.00 3.65 -8.32
C CYS A 24 -9.97 3.40 -9.42
N ILE A 25 -9.11 4.37 -9.71
CA ILE A 25 -8.06 4.21 -10.71
C ILE A 25 -7.09 3.11 -10.28
N LEU A 26 -6.62 3.17 -9.05
CA LEU A 26 -5.71 2.16 -8.51
C LEU A 26 -6.33 0.77 -8.53
N GLU A 27 -7.61 0.67 -8.15
CA GLU A 27 -8.31 -0.62 -8.20
C GLU A 27 -8.32 -1.22 -9.60
N GLN A 28 -8.56 -0.39 -10.61
CA GLN A 28 -8.60 -0.87 -11.99
C GLN A 28 -7.23 -1.39 -12.44
N PHE A 29 -6.18 -0.65 -12.14
CA PHE A 29 -4.84 -1.07 -12.52
C PHE A 29 -4.43 -2.37 -11.81
N PHE A 30 -4.71 -2.48 -10.52
CA PHE A 30 -4.39 -3.70 -9.77
C PHE A 30 -5.23 -4.88 -10.23
N ALA A 31 -6.50 -4.67 -10.53
CA ALA A 31 -7.35 -5.74 -11.04
C ALA A 31 -6.81 -6.29 -12.35
N ARG A 32 -6.34 -5.41 -13.24
CA ARG A 32 -5.72 -5.83 -14.50
C ARG A 32 -4.43 -6.60 -14.27
N ALA A 33 -3.73 -6.30 -13.20
CA ALA A 33 -2.51 -7.01 -12.83
C ALA A 33 -2.78 -8.33 -12.12
N GLY A 34 -4.05 -8.69 -11.92
CA GLY A 34 -4.42 -9.95 -11.28
C GLY A 34 -4.48 -9.88 -9.76
N CYS A 35 -4.55 -8.68 -9.18
CA CYS A 35 -4.64 -8.50 -7.75
C CYS A 35 -6.06 -8.24 -7.30
N ASP A 36 -6.39 -8.72 -6.11
CA ASP A 36 -7.59 -8.30 -5.42
C ASP A 36 -7.27 -7.03 -4.65
N VAL A 37 -8.24 -6.14 -4.54
CA VAL A 37 -8.03 -4.86 -3.88
C VAL A 37 -9.05 -4.68 -2.76
N LEU A 38 -8.55 -4.36 -1.58
CA LEU A 38 -9.36 -3.84 -0.49
C LEU A 38 -9.00 -2.37 -0.31
N HIS A 39 -9.92 -1.59 0.20
CA HIS A 39 -9.63 -0.17 0.40
C HIS A 39 -10.06 0.31 1.77
N ALA A 40 -9.47 1.41 2.19
CA ALA A 40 -9.81 2.10 3.42
C ALA A 40 -9.63 3.60 3.17
N SER A 41 -10.49 4.40 3.77
CA SER A 41 -10.41 5.86 3.62
C SER A 41 -9.73 6.53 4.81
N ASP A 42 -9.47 5.79 5.87
CA ASP A 42 -8.88 6.33 7.10
C ASP A 42 -8.00 5.27 7.77
N PRO A 43 -7.13 5.67 8.69
CA PRO A 43 -6.23 4.73 9.34
C PRO A 43 -6.92 3.63 10.14
N GLU A 44 -8.01 3.94 10.82
CA GLU A 44 -8.72 2.95 11.64
C GLU A 44 -9.28 1.81 10.79
N THR A 45 -9.91 2.16 9.67
CA THR A 45 -10.42 1.16 8.74
C THR A 45 -9.29 0.34 8.13
N ALA A 46 -8.17 0.99 7.80
CA ALA A 46 -7.01 0.31 7.26
C ALA A 46 -6.48 -0.74 8.24
N LEU A 47 -6.35 -0.37 9.51
CA LEU A 47 -5.86 -1.30 10.52
C LEU A 47 -6.83 -2.46 10.76
N MET A 48 -8.12 -2.19 10.68
CA MET A 48 -9.13 -3.24 10.76
C MET A 48 -9.01 -4.23 9.59
N ARG A 49 -8.80 -3.72 8.37
CA ARG A 49 -8.60 -4.57 7.21
C ARG A 49 -7.38 -5.49 7.37
N LEU A 50 -6.31 -4.95 7.92
CA LEU A 50 -5.11 -5.75 8.18
C LEU A 50 -5.37 -6.89 9.17
N LYS A 51 -6.23 -6.66 10.15
CA LYS A 51 -6.55 -7.68 11.15
C LYS A 51 -7.51 -8.74 10.64
N THR A 52 -8.38 -8.40 9.71
CA THR A 52 -9.46 -9.28 9.27
C THR A 52 -9.22 -9.94 7.93
N SER A 53 -8.18 -9.55 7.21
CA SER A 53 -7.88 -10.09 5.88
C SER A 53 -6.39 -10.30 5.71
N THR A 54 -6.02 -11.22 4.83
CA THR A 54 -4.62 -11.41 4.48
C THR A 54 -4.25 -10.37 3.44
N ILE A 55 -3.34 -9.48 3.78
CA ILE A 55 -2.90 -8.38 2.92
C ILE A 55 -1.45 -8.64 2.52
N ASP A 56 -1.19 -8.60 1.21
CA ASP A 56 0.15 -8.85 0.67
C ASP A 56 0.97 -7.58 0.46
N ALA A 57 0.32 -6.44 0.32
CA ALA A 57 0.99 -5.16 0.17
C ALA A 57 0.02 -4.03 0.50
N VAL A 58 0.56 -2.88 0.89
CA VAL A 58 -0.24 -1.71 1.25
C VAL A 58 0.24 -0.50 0.46
N ILE A 59 -0.70 0.24 -0.12
CA ILE A 59 -0.44 1.56 -0.67
C ILE A 59 -1.12 2.57 0.22
N LEU A 60 -0.35 3.56 0.68
CA LEU A 60 -0.84 4.61 1.55
C LEU A 60 -0.71 5.96 0.86
N ASP A 61 -1.80 6.72 0.82
CA ASP A 61 -1.67 8.13 0.49
C ASP A 61 -1.06 8.84 1.70
N LEU A 62 -0.05 9.66 1.46
CA LEU A 62 0.60 10.40 2.53
C LEU A 62 -0.37 11.37 3.21
N ARG A 63 -1.24 11.99 2.44
CA ARG A 63 -2.19 12.99 2.94
C ARG A 63 -3.62 12.46 2.85
N LEU A 64 -4.23 12.23 3.99
CA LEU A 64 -5.63 11.82 4.07
C LEU A 64 -6.48 13.00 4.53
N SER A 65 -7.81 12.85 4.49
CA SER A 65 -8.74 13.87 4.95
C SER A 65 -8.56 14.18 6.44
N ASP A 66 -9.04 15.34 6.86
CA ASP A 66 -8.99 15.77 8.26
C ASP A 66 -7.56 15.88 8.78
N GLU A 67 -6.65 16.28 7.91
CA GLU A 67 -5.24 16.47 8.24
C GLU A 67 -4.55 15.21 8.78
N ARG A 68 -5.15 14.04 8.49
CA ARG A 68 -4.56 12.76 8.88
C ARG A 68 -3.49 12.34 7.88
N SER A 69 -2.53 11.58 8.34
CA SER A 69 -1.45 11.08 7.51
C SER A 69 -1.55 9.56 7.34
N GLY A 70 -1.30 9.08 6.12
CA GLY A 70 -1.19 7.65 5.90
C GLY A 70 -0.06 7.00 6.69
N LEU A 71 0.92 7.80 7.12
CA LEU A 71 2.02 7.30 7.95
C LEU A 71 1.56 6.75 9.30
N GLU A 72 0.36 7.15 9.76
CA GLU A 72 -0.22 6.57 10.97
C GLU A 72 -0.40 5.06 10.80
N VAL A 73 -0.80 4.63 9.61
CA VAL A 73 -0.98 3.20 9.33
C VAL A 73 0.38 2.50 9.33
N LEU A 74 1.37 3.10 8.68
CA LEU A 74 2.72 2.54 8.61
C LEU A 74 3.31 2.36 10.00
N GLU A 75 3.21 3.37 10.84
CA GLU A 75 3.75 3.29 12.19
C GLU A 75 3.07 2.22 13.02
N GLN A 76 1.75 2.11 12.94
CA GLN A 76 1.01 1.09 13.65
C GLN A 76 1.34 -0.32 13.15
N MET A 77 1.48 -0.48 11.83
CA MET A 77 1.84 -1.77 11.25
C MET A 77 3.19 -2.26 11.79
N ARG A 78 4.15 -1.37 11.90
CA ARG A 78 5.50 -1.75 12.32
C ARG A 78 5.63 -1.99 13.83
N LEU A 79 4.58 -1.71 14.60
CA LEU A 79 4.52 -2.10 15.99
C LEU A 79 4.11 -3.57 16.17
N ASP A 80 3.62 -4.21 15.11
CA ASP A 80 3.15 -5.58 15.15
C ASP A 80 4.00 -6.43 14.21
N GLU A 81 4.75 -7.36 14.76
CA GLU A 81 5.69 -8.21 14.01
C GLU A 81 5.02 -8.98 12.87
N ARG A 82 3.72 -9.25 12.98
CA ARG A 82 2.99 -9.97 11.93
C ARG A 82 3.03 -9.25 10.59
N TYR A 83 3.23 -7.94 10.60
CA TYR A 83 3.21 -7.12 9.39
C TYR A 83 4.59 -6.62 8.96
N ASP A 84 5.67 -7.08 9.61
CA ASP A 84 7.03 -6.61 9.32
C ASP A 84 7.44 -6.83 7.86
N ASP A 85 6.98 -7.91 7.26
CA ASP A 85 7.35 -8.27 5.90
C ASP A 85 6.35 -7.79 4.84
N VAL A 86 5.30 -7.11 5.24
CA VAL A 86 4.33 -6.57 4.29
C VAL A 86 4.91 -5.30 3.67
N PRO A 87 5.15 -5.29 2.35
CA PRO A 87 5.69 -4.09 1.71
C PRO A 87 4.66 -2.96 1.73
N VAL A 88 5.17 -1.76 1.99
CA VAL A 88 4.34 -0.56 2.05
C VAL A 88 4.91 0.46 1.07
N VAL A 89 4.02 0.98 0.22
CA VAL A 89 4.34 2.07 -0.68
C VAL A 89 3.57 3.30 -0.21
N VAL A 90 4.30 4.36 0.06
CA VAL A 90 3.71 5.66 0.38
C VAL A 90 3.61 6.42 -0.93
N LEU A 91 2.38 6.79 -1.29
CA LEU A 91 2.10 7.47 -2.54
C LEU A 91 1.71 8.91 -2.23
N THR A 92 2.34 9.88 -2.88
CA THR A 92 2.06 11.27 -2.59
C THR A 92 1.93 12.11 -3.86
N GLY A 93 1.00 13.06 -3.82
CA GLY A 93 0.86 14.06 -4.88
C GLY A 93 1.70 15.30 -4.67
N VAL A 94 2.34 15.45 -3.48
CA VAL A 94 3.19 16.61 -3.23
C VAL A 94 4.54 16.43 -3.92
N THR A 95 5.24 17.55 -4.16
CA THR A 95 6.55 17.50 -4.81
C THR A 95 7.66 17.15 -3.86
N GLU A 96 7.47 17.43 -2.59
CA GLU A 96 8.47 17.16 -1.57
C GLU A 96 7.81 16.62 -0.31
N VAL A 97 8.52 15.73 0.35
CA VAL A 97 8.15 15.16 1.64
C VAL A 97 9.10 15.83 2.64
N ASP A 98 8.58 16.27 3.79
CA ASP A 98 9.45 16.93 4.77
C ASP A 98 10.41 15.93 5.44
N GLU A 99 11.41 16.46 6.14
CA GLU A 99 12.43 15.61 6.75
C GLU A 99 11.87 14.64 7.78
N ALA A 100 10.87 15.05 8.54
CA ALA A 100 10.26 14.19 9.54
C ALA A 100 9.51 13.03 8.90
N GLU A 101 8.76 13.32 7.84
CA GLU A 101 8.03 12.31 7.09
C GLU A 101 9.00 11.33 6.43
N ASP A 102 10.04 11.84 5.80
CA ASP A 102 11.05 11.00 5.16
C ASP A 102 11.72 10.08 6.17
N ALA A 103 12.02 10.58 7.35
CA ALA A 103 12.63 9.78 8.41
C ALA A 103 11.74 8.61 8.82
N ILE A 104 10.43 8.83 8.91
CA ILE A 104 9.46 7.78 9.24
C ILE A 104 9.43 6.73 8.13
N ILE A 105 9.37 7.17 6.88
CA ILE A 105 9.35 6.28 5.72
C ILE A 105 10.60 5.40 5.69
N GLN A 106 11.77 6.01 5.87
CA GLN A 106 13.04 5.30 5.87
C GLN A 106 13.16 4.34 7.05
N ARG A 107 12.79 4.79 8.24
CA ARG A 107 12.88 3.98 9.45
C ARG A 107 12.06 2.70 9.35
N HIS A 108 10.90 2.80 8.73
CA HIS A 108 9.97 1.69 8.64
C HIS A 108 10.04 0.94 7.30
N HIS A 109 11.10 1.19 6.53
CA HIS A 109 11.37 0.47 5.29
C HIS A 109 10.24 0.51 4.28
N ALA A 110 9.57 1.66 4.18
CA ALA A 110 8.54 1.88 3.17
C ALA A 110 9.17 2.47 1.91
N HIS A 111 8.46 2.32 0.80
CA HIS A 111 8.89 2.88 -0.48
C HIS A 111 8.09 4.14 -0.76
N LEU A 112 8.73 5.18 -1.28
CA LEU A 112 8.06 6.43 -1.60
C LEU A 112 7.94 6.57 -3.11
N LEU A 113 6.72 6.77 -3.59
CA LEU A 113 6.45 7.02 -4.99
C LEU A 113 5.60 8.28 -5.14
N TYR A 114 5.70 8.93 -6.29
CA TYR A 114 4.99 10.18 -6.54
C TYR A 114 3.89 9.97 -7.57
N LYS A 115 2.71 10.50 -7.29
CA LYS A 115 1.55 10.39 -8.20
C LYS A 115 1.83 10.97 -9.57
N ARG A 116 2.74 11.96 -9.67
CA ARG A 116 3.08 12.59 -10.95
C ARG A 116 3.67 11.63 -11.98
N PHE A 117 4.19 10.48 -11.54
CA PHE A 117 4.74 9.48 -12.46
C PHE A 117 3.66 8.60 -13.10
N GLY A 118 2.42 8.75 -12.67
CA GLY A 118 1.29 8.01 -13.21
C GLY A 118 1.03 6.70 -12.48
N TYR A 119 -0.23 6.29 -12.47
CA TYR A 119 -0.65 5.13 -11.71
C TYR A 119 -0.16 3.81 -12.29
N ARG A 120 0.02 3.74 -13.60
CA ARG A 120 0.61 2.54 -14.22
C ARG A 120 2.00 2.27 -13.68
N GLU A 121 2.82 3.30 -13.59
CA GLU A 121 4.17 3.21 -13.05
C GLU A 121 4.14 2.77 -11.59
N VAL A 122 3.22 3.32 -10.80
CA VAL A 122 3.06 2.95 -9.39
C VAL A 122 2.76 1.46 -9.26
N VAL A 123 1.80 0.97 -10.04
CA VAL A 123 1.40 -0.43 -9.98
C VAL A 123 2.56 -1.34 -10.42
N GLN A 124 3.26 -0.98 -11.49
CA GLN A 124 4.40 -1.76 -11.96
C GLN A 124 5.50 -1.85 -10.91
N ARG A 125 5.77 -0.74 -10.24
CA ARG A 125 6.77 -0.72 -9.17
C ARG A 125 6.37 -1.58 -7.99
N LEU A 126 5.11 -1.50 -7.60
CA LEU A 126 4.63 -2.33 -6.51
C LEU A 126 4.71 -3.81 -6.85
N GLU A 127 4.37 -4.18 -8.08
CA GLU A 127 4.49 -5.58 -8.50
C GLU A 127 5.93 -6.09 -8.38
N LYS A 128 6.90 -5.26 -8.74
CA LYS A 128 8.31 -5.62 -8.60
C LYS A 128 8.71 -5.79 -7.14
N ILE A 129 8.23 -4.91 -6.28
CA ILE A 129 8.51 -4.97 -4.85
C ILE A 129 7.95 -6.27 -4.25
N ILE A 130 6.70 -6.57 -4.56
CA ILE A 130 6.06 -7.80 -4.08
C ILE A 130 6.82 -9.03 -4.57
N SER A 131 7.16 -9.06 -5.83
CA SER A 131 7.87 -10.21 -6.41
C SER A 131 9.25 -10.40 -5.80
N ALA A 132 9.97 -9.32 -5.57
CA ALA A 132 11.29 -9.39 -4.96
C ALA A 132 11.24 -9.90 -3.53
N GLU A 133 10.24 -9.47 -2.76
CA GLU A 133 10.11 -9.91 -1.37
C GLU A 133 9.57 -11.32 -1.25
N ALA A 134 8.79 -11.76 -2.23
CA ALA A 134 8.28 -13.13 -2.26
C ALA A 134 9.37 -14.15 -2.62
N ALA A 135 10.38 -13.68 -3.32
CA ALA A 135 11.50 -14.56 -3.69
C ALA A 135 12.44 -14.76 -2.52
#